data_bf172a2b0b2a853c26480e1fb28ffef9
#
_entry.id   bf172a2b0b2a853c26480e1fb28ffef9
#
_cell.length_a   1.000
_cell.length_b   1.000
_cell.length_c   1.000
_cell.angle_alpha   90.00
_cell.angle_beta   90.00
_cell.angle_gamma   90.00
#
_symmetry.space_group_name_H-M   'P 1'
#
loop_
_entity.id
_entity.type
_entity.pdbx_description
1 polymer ?
#
loop_
_entity_poly.entity_id
_entity_poly.type
_entity_poly.pdbx_seq_one_letter_code
_entity_poly.pdbx_strand_id
1 'polypeptide(L)'
;MSKLIILAGLPGTGKTTLARKLSKKFNYFYLRVDCIEGPFAMTNSKSGQKGEGYEALINLAFENLILGHNVIIDTVNPLHITRKMFNDLAERTKAETIQYEVQRKD
;
A
#
# COMPACT_ATOMS: atom_id res chain seq x y z
N MET A 1 4.19 17.27 8.05
CA MET A 1 3.86 15.89 8.51
C MET A 1 3.41 15.07 7.32
N SER A 2 4.02 13.90 7.15
CA SER A 2 3.68 13.01 6.03
C SER A 2 2.31 12.39 6.21
N LYS A 3 1.68 12.04 5.10
CA LYS A 3 0.39 11.37 5.09
C LYS A 3 0.51 10.01 4.42
N LEU A 4 -0.13 9.01 5.01
CA LEU A 4 -0.16 7.65 4.51
C LEU A 4 -1.61 7.24 4.30
N ILE A 5 -1.93 6.89 3.06
CA ILE A 5 -3.26 6.38 2.72
C ILE A 5 -3.13 4.92 2.30
N ILE A 6 -3.89 4.05 2.96
CA ILE A 6 -3.94 2.63 2.61
C ILE A 6 -5.30 2.38 1.95
N LEU A 7 -5.26 1.95 0.69
CA LEU A 7 -6.47 1.55 -0.03
C LEU A 7 -6.44 0.04 -0.20
N ALA A 8 -7.38 -0.63 0.41
CA ALA A 8 -7.51 -2.08 0.33
C ALA A 8 -8.75 -2.46 -0.45
N GLY A 9 -8.75 -3.63 -1.05
CA GLY A 9 -9.92 -4.14 -1.75
C GLY A 9 -9.55 -5.00 -2.93
N LEU A 10 -10.51 -5.79 -3.39
CA LEU A 10 -10.32 -6.70 -4.51
C LEU A 10 -10.14 -5.94 -5.82
N PRO A 11 -9.48 -6.54 -6.81
CA PRO A 11 -9.40 -5.95 -8.15
C PRO A 11 -10.81 -5.74 -8.72
N GLY A 12 -10.96 -4.70 -9.52
CA GLY A 12 -12.24 -4.38 -10.15
C GLY A 12 -13.20 -3.56 -9.31
N THR A 13 -12.77 -3.07 -8.15
CA THR A 13 -13.60 -2.23 -7.29
C THR A 13 -13.47 -0.74 -7.58
N GLY A 14 -12.61 -0.37 -8.53
CA GLY A 14 -12.31 1.05 -8.80
C GLY A 14 -11.19 1.61 -7.94
N LYS A 15 -10.60 0.79 -7.09
CA LYS A 15 -9.56 1.18 -6.15
C LYS A 15 -8.33 1.78 -6.84
N THR A 16 -7.87 1.15 -7.90
CA THR A 16 -6.69 1.61 -8.66
C THR A 16 -6.96 2.97 -9.30
N THR A 17 -8.15 3.15 -9.86
CA THR A 17 -8.55 4.42 -10.45
C THR A 17 -8.53 5.53 -9.40
N LEU A 18 -9.08 5.25 -8.22
CA LEU A 18 -9.10 6.19 -7.12
C LEU A 18 -7.68 6.53 -6.67
N ALA A 19 -6.83 5.52 -6.50
CA ALA A 19 -5.46 5.71 -6.07
C ALA A 19 -4.68 6.59 -7.05
N ARG A 20 -4.84 6.34 -8.35
CA ARG A 20 -4.17 7.12 -9.38
C ARG A 20 -4.63 8.58 -9.39
N LYS A 21 -5.93 8.80 -9.22
CA LYS A 21 -6.48 10.16 -9.17
C LYS A 21 -5.93 10.91 -7.96
N LEU A 22 -5.92 10.28 -6.80
CA LEU A 22 -5.41 10.90 -5.59
C LEU A 22 -3.91 11.18 -5.70
N SER A 23 -3.15 10.24 -6.25
CA SER A 23 -1.71 10.42 -6.43
C SER A 23 -1.40 11.60 -7.32
N LYS A 24 -2.10 11.70 -8.43
CA LYS A 24 -1.88 12.77 -9.40
C LYS A 24 -2.32 14.13 -8.86
N LYS A 25 -3.48 14.18 -8.21
CA LYS A 25 -4.06 15.44 -7.74
C LYS A 25 -3.30 16.00 -6.54
N PHE A 26 -2.87 15.14 -5.63
CA PHE A 26 -2.25 15.57 -4.37
C PHE A 26 -0.77 15.23 -4.27
N ASN A 27 -0.18 14.75 -5.35
CA ASN A 27 1.26 14.49 -5.43
C ASN A 27 1.73 13.44 -4.41
N TYR A 28 1.03 12.31 -4.34
CA TYR A 28 1.41 11.17 -3.51
C TYR A 28 2.25 10.19 -4.31
N PHE A 29 3.18 9.52 -3.65
CA PHE A 29 3.82 8.34 -4.21
C PHE A 29 2.84 7.17 -4.14
N TYR A 30 2.68 6.49 -5.27
CA TYR A 30 1.73 5.40 -5.41
C TYR A 30 2.48 4.07 -5.44
N LEU A 31 2.24 3.24 -4.41
CA LEU A 31 2.87 1.92 -4.29
C LEU A 31 1.79 0.84 -4.35
N ARG A 32 1.97 -0.12 -5.26
CA ARG A 32 1.06 -1.24 -5.45
C ARG A 32 1.74 -2.52 -5.03
N VAL A 33 1.05 -3.32 -4.23
CA VAL A 33 1.59 -4.60 -3.74
C VAL A 33 1.87 -5.55 -4.90
N ASP A 34 0.94 -5.69 -5.84
CA ASP A 34 1.10 -6.61 -6.96
C ASP A 34 2.23 -6.23 -7.91
N CYS A 35 2.60 -4.97 -7.98
CA CYS A 35 3.76 -4.54 -8.77
C CYS A 35 5.07 -5.04 -8.14
N ILE A 36 5.07 -5.27 -6.84
CA ILE A 36 6.25 -5.73 -6.12
C ILE A 36 6.25 -7.24 -5.97
N GLU A 37 5.11 -7.84 -5.61
CA GLU A 37 5.00 -9.28 -5.43
C GLU A 37 5.05 -10.05 -6.75
N GLY A 38 4.53 -9.48 -7.83
CA GLY A 38 4.50 -10.14 -9.12
C GLY A 38 5.87 -10.62 -9.59
N PRO A 39 6.91 -9.78 -9.58
CA PRO A 39 8.26 -10.21 -9.94
C PRO A 39 8.79 -11.34 -9.06
N PHE A 40 8.55 -11.29 -7.78
CA PHE A 40 8.99 -12.36 -6.86
C PHE A 40 8.29 -13.67 -7.17
N ALA A 41 7.00 -13.63 -7.45
CA ALA A 41 6.24 -14.83 -7.78
C ALA A 41 6.73 -15.46 -9.08
N MET A 42 7.16 -14.66 -10.05
CA MET A 42 7.65 -15.15 -11.33
C MET A 42 9.04 -15.73 -11.26
N THR A 43 9.89 -15.23 -10.37
CA THR A 43 11.28 -15.67 -10.28
C THR A 43 11.49 -16.85 -9.37
N ASN A 44 10.63 -17.05 -8.38
CA ASN A 44 10.80 -18.12 -7.41
C ASN A 44 9.47 -18.37 -6.70
N SER A 45 8.93 -19.58 -6.88
CA SER A 45 7.65 -19.93 -6.28
C SER A 45 7.67 -19.88 -4.75
N LYS A 46 8.83 -20.07 -4.15
CA LYS A 46 8.95 -19.95 -2.69
C LYS A 46 9.09 -18.51 -2.23
N SER A 47 9.79 -17.69 -3.00
CA SER A 47 9.94 -16.29 -2.66
C SER A 47 8.72 -15.46 -3.01
N GLY A 48 7.81 -16.02 -3.80
CA GLY A 48 6.51 -15.40 -4.02
C GLY A 48 5.58 -15.49 -2.83
N GLN A 49 6.07 -15.99 -1.72
CA GLN A 49 5.29 -16.06 -0.50
C GLN A 49 5.05 -14.66 0.06
N LYS A 50 3.94 -14.57 0.76
CA LYS A 50 3.28 -13.31 1.12
C LYS A 50 4.10 -12.28 1.87
N GLY A 51 5.20 -12.65 2.49
CA GLY A 51 5.95 -11.70 3.32
C GLY A 51 6.87 -10.76 2.55
N GLU A 52 7.47 -11.26 1.47
CA GLU A 52 8.56 -10.54 0.80
C GLU A 52 8.10 -9.28 0.08
N GLY A 53 6.99 -9.37 -0.65
CA GLY A 53 6.45 -8.23 -1.37
C GLY A 53 6.00 -7.13 -0.42
N TYR A 54 5.35 -7.50 0.67
CA TYR A 54 4.92 -6.53 1.67
C TYR A 54 6.10 -5.92 2.41
N GLU A 55 7.11 -6.70 2.71
CA GLU A 55 8.30 -6.18 3.37
C GLU A 55 9.00 -5.12 2.51
N ALA A 56 9.16 -5.41 1.22
CA ALA A 56 9.76 -4.44 0.30
C ALA A 56 8.91 -3.17 0.21
N LEU A 57 7.60 -3.32 0.13
CA LEU A 57 6.69 -2.19 0.04
C LEU A 57 6.74 -1.34 1.30
N ILE A 58 6.77 -1.96 2.47
CA ILE A 58 6.86 -1.25 3.75
C ILE A 58 8.17 -0.47 3.83
N ASN A 59 9.28 -1.06 3.39
CA ASN A 59 10.56 -0.37 3.40
C ASN A 59 10.57 0.84 2.47
N LEU A 60 9.99 0.71 1.28
CA LEU A 60 9.87 1.83 0.35
C LEU A 60 8.99 2.94 0.93
N ALA A 61 7.87 2.57 1.52
CA ALA A 61 6.97 3.53 2.14
C ALA A 61 7.65 4.25 3.31
N PHE A 62 8.35 3.49 4.14
CA PHE A 62 9.06 4.04 5.29
C PHE A 62 10.04 5.13 4.84
N GLU A 63 10.89 4.83 3.86
CA GLU A 63 11.90 5.77 3.39
C GLU A 63 11.25 7.06 2.85
N ASN A 64 10.16 6.92 2.09
CA ASN A 64 9.49 8.07 1.53
C ASN A 64 8.78 8.91 2.59
N LEU A 65 8.15 8.26 3.56
CA LEU A 65 7.46 8.97 4.63
C LEU A 65 8.45 9.73 5.52
N ILE A 66 9.61 9.14 5.79
CA ILE A 66 10.66 9.80 6.58
C ILE A 66 11.17 11.05 5.87
N LEU A 67 11.25 11.00 4.53
CA LEU A 67 11.66 12.16 3.74
C LEU A 67 10.59 13.26 3.66
N GLY A 68 9.41 13.01 4.21
CA GLY A 68 8.32 13.99 4.19
C GLY A 68 7.36 13.84 3.03
N HIS A 69 7.52 12.79 2.23
CA HIS A 69 6.60 12.54 1.11
C HIS A 69 5.33 11.87 1.59
N ASN A 70 4.25 12.11 0.87
CA ASN A 70 2.97 11.44 1.11
C ASN A 70 2.91 10.17 0.27
N VAL A 71 2.34 9.10 0.82
CA VAL A 71 2.34 7.79 0.19
C VAL A 71 0.93 7.19 0.17
N ILE A 72 0.55 6.61 -0.98
CA ILE A 72 -0.65 5.79 -1.10
C ILE A 72 -0.21 4.35 -1.34
N ILE A 73 -0.71 3.43 -0.53
CA ILE A 73 -0.48 2.00 -0.70
C ILE A 73 -1.78 1.35 -1.18
N ASP A 74 -1.68 0.63 -2.29
CA ASP A 74 -2.79 -0.08 -2.92
C ASP A 74 -2.58 -1.58 -2.71
N THR A 75 -3.46 -2.21 -1.94
CA THR A 75 -3.33 -3.61 -1.58
C THR A 75 -4.64 -4.37 -1.84
N VAL A 76 -4.50 -5.63 -2.27
CA VAL A 76 -5.66 -6.49 -2.51
C VAL A 76 -6.13 -7.21 -1.25
N ASN A 77 -5.30 -7.27 -0.21
CA ASN A 77 -5.68 -7.95 1.01
C ASN A 77 -6.60 -7.09 1.88
N PRO A 78 -7.56 -7.73 2.57
CA PRO A 78 -8.42 -6.99 3.49
C PRO A 78 -7.63 -6.32 4.60
N LEU A 79 -8.14 -5.20 5.09
CA LEU A 79 -7.47 -4.43 6.14
C LEU A 79 -7.23 -5.24 7.42
N HIS A 80 -8.15 -6.15 7.77
CA HIS A 80 -7.97 -6.93 9.00
C HIS A 80 -6.72 -7.81 8.97
N ILE A 81 -6.23 -8.16 7.77
CA ILE A 81 -5.01 -8.95 7.62
C ILE A 81 -3.76 -8.07 7.70
N THR A 82 -3.82 -6.86 7.15
CA THR A 82 -2.65 -5.99 7.01
C THR A 82 -2.59 -4.89 8.05
N ARG A 83 -3.61 -4.75 8.87
CA ARG A 83 -3.77 -3.61 9.78
C ARG A 83 -2.58 -3.41 10.71
N LYS A 84 -2.11 -4.49 11.33
CA LYS A 84 -0.99 -4.39 12.26
C LYS A 84 0.26 -3.86 11.56
N MET A 85 0.54 -4.40 10.39
CA MET A 85 1.72 -4.02 9.61
C MET A 85 1.68 -2.53 9.25
N PHE A 86 0.56 -2.04 8.78
CA PHE A 86 0.43 -0.64 8.39
C PHE A 86 0.34 0.30 9.60
N ASN A 87 -0.26 -0.16 10.71
CA ASN A 87 -0.25 0.61 11.94
C ASN A 87 1.17 0.76 12.48
N ASP A 88 1.97 -0.28 12.41
CA ASP A 88 3.37 -0.22 12.83
C ASP A 88 4.16 0.77 11.97
N LEU A 89 3.91 0.76 10.65
CA LEU A 89 4.54 1.71 9.75
C LEU A 89 4.16 3.14 10.10
N ALA A 90 2.87 3.39 10.32
CA ALA A 90 2.38 4.72 10.68
C ALA A 90 3.00 5.21 11.99
N GLU A 91 3.07 4.33 12.97
CA GLU A 91 3.64 4.67 14.27
C GLU A 91 5.13 5.00 14.17
N ARG A 92 5.88 4.19 13.42
CA ARG A 92 7.32 4.39 13.23
C ARG A 92 7.64 5.69 12.50
N THR A 93 6.77 6.12 11.59
CA THR A 93 6.99 7.32 10.78
C THR A 93 6.26 8.53 11.31
N LYS A 94 5.36 8.34 12.26
CA LYS A 94 4.47 9.37 12.79
C LYS A 94 3.61 10.00 11.71
N ALA A 95 3.33 9.24 10.64
CA ALA A 95 2.51 9.71 9.54
C ALA A 95 1.04 9.77 9.93
N GLU A 96 0.36 10.78 9.44
CA GLU A 96 -1.10 10.83 9.52
C GLU A 96 -1.66 9.78 8.57
N THR A 97 -2.45 8.82 9.09
CA THR A 97 -2.80 7.63 8.35
C THR A 97 -4.31 7.46 8.21
N ILE A 98 -4.72 7.13 6.99
CA ILE A 98 -6.10 6.75 6.68
C ILE A 98 -6.06 5.36 6.05
N GLN A 99 -6.83 4.43 6.60
CA GLN A 99 -6.97 3.08 6.05
C GLN A 99 -8.41 2.92 5.57
N TYR A 100 -8.58 2.63 4.29
CA TYR A 100 -9.89 2.58 3.67
C TYR A 100 -10.02 1.31 2.82
N GLU A 101 -11.08 0.55 3.02
CA GLU A 101 -11.34 -0.63 2.23
C GLU A 101 -12.44 -0.32 1.22
N VAL A 102 -12.09 -0.40 -0.06
CA VAL A 102 -13.01 -0.12 -1.16
C VAL A 102 -13.83 -1.37 -1.43
N GLN A 103 -15.14 -1.24 -1.36
CA GLN A 103 -16.04 -2.34 -1.61
C GLN A 103 -16.82 -2.11 -2.89
N ARG A 104 -17.05 -3.21 -3.61
CA ARG A 104 -17.83 -3.15 -4.82
C ARG A 104 -19.31 -3.01 -4.46
N LYS A 105 -19.96 -2.06 -5.09
CA LYS A 105 -21.42 -1.94 -4.98
C LYS A 105 -22.07 -2.90 -5.96
N ASP A 106 -22.93 -3.72 -5.48
CA ASP A 106 -23.76 -4.59 -6.31
C ASP A 106 -25.04 -3.89 -6.73
#